data_01bdaa58df05a75cc608c0da00147cd4
#
_entry.id   01bdaa58df05a75cc608c0da00147cd4
#
_cell.length_a   1.000
_cell.length_b   1.000
_cell.length_c   1.000
_cell.angle_alpha   90.00
_cell.angle_beta   90.00
_cell.angle_gamma   90.00
#
_symmetry.space_group_name_H-M   'P 1'
#
loop_
_entity.id
_entity.type
_entity.pdbx_description
1 polymer ?
#
loop_
_entity_poly.entity_id
_entity_poly.type
_entity_poly.pdbx_seq_one_letter_code
_entity_poly.pdbx_strand_id
1 'polypeptide(L)'
;MSAMQDMTKGGAAGHLLRYAVPLMLGNWFQLAYNAVDSIIAGRFIGKDALAAEGIAGPVMNLVILGITGVCLGAGVLMSEFFGAKDGESLRRELATTVLSGTAACTVVALLGVLFTPAILQACAVPREIFAITAIYLRITFLGAPFTCFYNALAAGFKSVGDARTPLRFLMVSAILNAALDLIFIGGLGFGIVCSAMTTVIAEAFSAVLAGWWLWTKTPELCPRRGQWRVDRSLLGRTLQYGGVSALQQAVQPIGKVLIQGQVNALGVEVIAAFNAVTRIDDFACIPEQSIAQGITTYIAQNRGAGRQDRIRRRFAVGLGMEAAYWMLIGGVVTLFKTPLAAMFVTGEGADRVIALAVQYLGTMALFYLLPAMTNGFQGYYRGMGNMPMTLLGTLIQTSLRVVTTCILAPRMGMYGIAFACATGWCVMLMVEVPFYFWQKARRNLDI
;
A
#
# COMPACT_ATOMS: atom_id res chain seq x y z
N MET A 1 24.87 10.81 -10.13
CA MET A 1 25.07 10.36 -8.74
C MET A 1 24.09 9.25 -8.46
N SER A 2 24.56 8.07 -8.05
CA SER A 2 23.70 6.93 -7.67
C SER A 2 22.78 7.36 -6.54
N ALA A 3 21.45 7.18 -6.71
CA ALA A 3 20.47 7.48 -5.69
C ALA A 3 20.43 6.38 -4.60
N MET A 4 21.29 5.36 -4.73
CA MET A 4 21.40 4.26 -3.78
C MET A 4 21.90 4.76 -2.43
N GLN A 5 21.29 4.25 -1.36
CA GLN A 5 21.58 4.66 0.01
C GLN A 5 21.97 3.44 0.85
N ASP A 6 23.27 3.33 1.20
CA ASP A 6 23.76 2.34 2.15
C ASP A 6 23.37 2.76 3.58
N MET A 7 22.32 2.13 4.11
CA MET A 7 21.79 2.42 5.45
C MET A 7 22.58 1.72 6.56
N THR A 8 23.62 0.93 6.22
CA THR A 8 24.48 0.27 7.21
C THR A 8 25.48 1.23 7.85
N LYS A 9 25.63 2.46 7.33
CA LYS A 9 26.54 3.51 7.80
C LYS A 9 25.75 4.79 8.11
N GLY A 10 26.33 5.72 8.84
CA GLY A 10 25.73 7.04 9.10
C GLY A 10 24.55 7.07 10.07
N GLY A 11 23.80 8.17 10.11
CA GLY A 11 22.69 8.41 11.04
C GLY A 11 21.37 7.80 10.57
N ALA A 12 20.66 7.07 11.43
CA ALA A 12 19.39 6.43 11.08
C ALA A 12 18.28 7.43 10.69
N ALA A 13 18.12 8.52 11.45
CA ALA A 13 17.09 9.51 11.18
C ALA A 13 17.22 10.14 9.77
N GLY A 14 18.43 10.52 9.37
CA GLY A 14 18.69 11.06 8.04
C GLY A 14 18.39 10.06 6.92
N HIS A 15 18.68 8.77 7.13
CA HIS A 15 18.36 7.71 6.18
C HIS A 15 16.83 7.50 6.07
N LEU A 16 16.15 7.38 7.20
CA LEU A 16 14.70 7.18 7.25
C LEU A 16 13.96 8.35 6.60
N LEU A 17 14.33 9.60 6.91
CA LEU A 17 13.70 10.78 6.30
C LEU A 17 13.92 10.83 4.79
N ARG A 18 15.16 10.63 4.32
CA ARG A 18 15.46 10.65 2.89
C ARG A 18 14.74 9.57 2.11
N TYR A 19 14.40 8.46 2.77
CA TYR A 19 13.66 7.35 2.18
C TYR A 19 12.15 7.55 2.31
N ALA A 20 11.63 7.91 3.49
CA ALA A 20 10.21 8.02 3.75
C ALA A 20 9.56 9.21 3.00
N VAL A 21 10.23 10.38 2.95
CA VAL A 21 9.65 11.58 2.30
C VAL A 21 9.30 11.34 0.82
N PRO A 22 10.18 10.78 -0.04
CA PRO A 22 9.80 10.45 -1.40
C PRO A 22 8.65 9.43 -1.50
N LEU A 23 8.59 8.44 -0.60
CA LEU A 23 7.48 7.48 -0.56
C LEU A 23 6.16 8.16 -0.18
N MET A 24 6.17 9.03 0.83
CA MET A 24 5.00 9.81 1.23
C MET A 24 4.47 10.63 0.06
N LEU A 25 5.35 11.38 -0.60
CA LEU A 25 4.98 12.18 -1.77
C LEU A 25 4.43 11.31 -2.90
N GLY A 26 5.02 10.14 -3.15
CA GLY A 26 4.53 9.18 -4.14
C GLY A 26 3.15 8.65 -3.83
N ASN A 27 2.91 8.27 -2.59
CA ASN A 27 1.62 7.73 -2.15
C ASN A 27 0.52 8.82 -2.15
N TRP A 28 0.82 10.04 -1.70
CA TRP A 28 -0.12 11.16 -1.81
C TRP A 28 -0.41 11.54 -3.25
N PHE A 29 0.62 11.53 -4.10
CA PHE A 29 0.43 11.79 -5.53
C PHE A 29 -0.45 10.72 -6.18
N GLN A 30 -0.27 9.44 -5.82
CA GLN A 30 -1.12 8.36 -6.32
C GLN A 30 -2.57 8.49 -5.84
N LEU A 31 -2.79 8.91 -4.59
CA LEU A 31 -4.13 9.16 -4.07
C LEU A 31 -4.82 10.30 -4.84
N ALA A 32 -4.10 11.41 -5.07
CA ALA A 32 -4.60 12.53 -5.85
C ALA A 32 -4.88 12.15 -7.31
N TYR A 33 -3.98 11.37 -7.92
CA TYR A 33 -4.14 10.86 -9.27
C TYR A 33 -5.41 10.00 -9.42
N ASN A 34 -5.63 9.03 -8.52
CA ASN A 34 -6.85 8.20 -8.55
C ASN A 34 -8.12 9.05 -8.43
N ALA A 35 -8.08 10.12 -7.64
CA ALA A 35 -9.21 11.05 -7.54
C ALA A 35 -9.44 11.81 -8.86
N VAL A 36 -8.39 12.27 -9.53
CA VAL A 36 -8.47 12.96 -10.83
C VAL A 36 -9.03 12.04 -11.90
N ASP A 37 -8.56 10.80 -11.96
CA ASP A 37 -9.04 9.78 -12.90
C ASP A 37 -10.56 9.53 -12.75
N SER A 38 -11.02 9.30 -11.52
CA SER A 38 -12.46 9.15 -11.23
C SER A 38 -13.28 10.41 -11.56
N ILE A 39 -12.71 11.61 -11.38
CA ILE A 39 -13.40 12.88 -11.77
C ILE A 39 -13.51 12.97 -13.29
N ILE A 40 -12.47 12.63 -14.04
CA ILE A 40 -12.49 12.63 -15.51
C ILE A 40 -13.52 11.63 -16.01
N ALA A 41 -13.52 10.39 -15.52
CA ALA A 41 -14.47 9.35 -15.87
C ALA A 41 -15.93 9.80 -15.57
N GLY A 42 -16.19 10.30 -14.38
CA GLY A 42 -17.52 10.72 -13.96
C GLY A 42 -18.06 11.95 -14.75
N ARG A 43 -17.17 12.92 -15.06
CA ARG A 43 -17.58 14.18 -15.70
C ARG A 43 -17.75 14.06 -17.21
N PHE A 44 -16.90 13.30 -17.88
CA PHE A 44 -16.86 13.24 -19.35
C PHE A 44 -17.54 11.99 -19.94
N ILE A 45 -17.57 10.87 -19.20
CA ILE A 45 -18.17 9.63 -19.71
C ILE A 45 -19.57 9.41 -19.14
N GLY A 46 -19.77 9.72 -17.85
CA GLY A 46 -21.06 9.64 -17.19
C GLY A 46 -21.20 8.47 -16.20
N LYS A 47 -22.45 8.27 -15.72
CA LYS A 47 -22.78 7.37 -14.60
C LYS A 47 -22.45 5.90 -14.85
N ASP A 48 -22.63 5.41 -16.08
CA ASP A 48 -22.43 3.99 -16.41
C ASP A 48 -20.95 3.61 -16.40
N ALA A 49 -20.09 4.55 -16.79
CA ALA A 49 -18.65 4.41 -16.70
C ALA A 49 -18.18 4.35 -15.24
N LEU A 50 -18.65 5.28 -14.42
CA LEU A 50 -18.32 5.32 -13.01
C LEU A 50 -18.78 4.03 -12.28
N ALA A 51 -19.96 3.50 -12.67
CA ALA A 51 -20.45 2.23 -12.15
C ALA A 51 -19.57 1.05 -12.58
N ALA A 52 -19.14 1.00 -13.86
CA ALA A 52 -18.26 -0.04 -14.37
C ALA A 52 -16.89 -0.03 -13.68
N GLU A 53 -16.29 1.15 -13.50
CA GLU A 53 -15.05 1.35 -12.75
C GLU A 53 -15.20 0.93 -11.28
N GLY A 54 -16.29 1.33 -10.65
CA GLY A 54 -16.61 0.98 -9.26
C GLY A 54 -16.76 -0.53 -9.02
N ILE A 55 -17.16 -1.30 -10.04
CA ILE A 55 -17.26 -2.77 -9.98
C ILE A 55 -15.90 -3.42 -10.29
N ALA A 56 -15.21 -2.95 -11.32
CA ALA A 56 -13.94 -3.51 -11.75
C ALA A 56 -12.79 -3.19 -10.75
N GLY A 57 -12.84 -2.01 -10.12
CA GLY A 57 -11.82 -1.53 -9.19
C GLY A 57 -11.49 -2.50 -8.06
N PRO A 58 -12.46 -2.96 -7.25
CA PRO A 58 -12.23 -3.93 -6.19
C PRO A 58 -11.61 -5.25 -6.68
N VAL A 59 -12.01 -5.74 -7.87
CA VAL A 59 -11.45 -6.96 -8.47
C VAL A 59 -9.97 -6.77 -8.80
N MET A 60 -9.63 -5.67 -9.48
CA MET A 60 -8.24 -5.35 -9.81
C MET A 60 -7.41 -5.04 -8.58
N ASN A 61 -8.00 -4.41 -7.56
CA ASN A 61 -7.30 -4.13 -6.31
C ASN A 61 -6.81 -5.40 -5.61
N LEU A 62 -7.57 -6.50 -5.64
CA LEU A 62 -7.11 -7.80 -5.11
C LEU A 62 -5.86 -8.30 -5.84
N VAL A 63 -5.82 -8.17 -7.17
CA VAL A 63 -4.65 -8.55 -7.98
C VAL A 63 -3.44 -7.67 -7.62
N ILE A 64 -3.64 -6.35 -7.55
CA ILE A 64 -2.59 -5.38 -7.19
C ILE A 64 -2.05 -5.63 -5.78
N LEU A 65 -2.90 -5.93 -4.81
CA LEU A 65 -2.48 -6.26 -3.45
C LEU A 65 -1.63 -7.54 -3.40
N GLY A 66 -1.99 -8.56 -4.19
CA GLY A 66 -1.17 -9.76 -4.36
C GLY A 66 0.21 -9.44 -4.92
N ILE A 67 0.27 -8.67 -6.01
CA ILE A 67 1.51 -8.20 -6.64
C ILE A 67 2.36 -7.42 -5.64
N THR A 68 1.77 -6.43 -4.98
CA THR A 68 2.46 -5.55 -4.02
C THR A 68 3.00 -6.35 -2.83
N GLY A 69 2.23 -7.31 -2.32
CA GLY A 69 2.65 -8.16 -1.21
C GLY A 69 3.85 -9.03 -1.58
N VAL A 70 3.83 -9.68 -2.75
CA VAL A 70 4.98 -10.48 -3.24
C VAL A 70 6.20 -9.60 -3.45
N CYS A 71 6.05 -8.44 -4.09
CA CYS A 71 7.14 -7.49 -4.30
C CYS A 71 7.70 -6.92 -2.98
N LEU A 72 6.85 -6.72 -1.97
CA LEU A 72 7.28 -6.31 -0.63
C LEU A 72 8.18 -7.37 0.01
N GLY A 73 7.79 -8.64 -0.03
CA GLY A 73 8.59 -9.76 0.49
C GLY A 73 9.93 -9.89 -0.24
N ALA A 74 9.93 -9.85 -1.57
CA ALA A 74 11.15 -9.84 -2.39
C ALA A 74 12.05 -8.65 -2.06
N GLY A 75 11.46 -7.46 -1.85
CA GLY A 75 12.19 -6.24 -1.47
C GLY A 75 12.93 -6.37 -0.15
N VAL A 76 12.39 -7.12 0.82
CA VAL A 76 13.07 -7.41 2.09
C VAL A 76 14.28 -8.30 1.86
N LEU A 77 14.16 -9.36 1.05
CA LEU A 77 15.28 -10.25 0.69
C LEU A 77 16.36 -9.49 -0.07
N MET A 78 15.98 -8.69 -1.06
CA MET A 78 16.91 -7.84 -1.81
C MET A 78 17.63 -6.83 -0.89
N SER A 79 16.93 -6.24 0.10
CA SER A 79 17.53 -5.34 1.08
C SER A 79 18.57 -6.05 1.96
N GLU A 80 18.28 -7.30 2.36
CA GLU A 80 19.22 -8.14 3.10
C GLU A 80 20.50 -8.42 2.29
N PHE A 81 20.36 -8.84 1.04
CA PHE A 81 21.51 -9.09 0.15
C PHE A 81 22.32 -7.83 -0.11
N PHE A 82 21.66 -6.69 -0.30
CA PHE A 82 22.34 -5.41 -0.45
C PHE A 82 23.17 -5.06 0.79
N GLY A 83 22.60 -5.22 1.98
CA GLY A 83 23.30 -5.01 3.25
C GLY A 83 24.48 -5.96 3.45
N ALA A 84 24.33 -7.23 3.06
CA ALA A 84 25.39 -8.23 3.08
C ALA A 84 26.49 -7.99 2.02
N LYS A 85 26.31 -7.00 1.14
CA LYS A 85 27.18 -6.74 -0.04
C LYS A 85 27.22 -7.92 -1.02
N ASP A 86 26.23 -8.79 -0.98
CA ASP A 86 26.05 -9.90 -1.91
C ASP A 86 25.27 -9.40 -3.15
N GLY A 87 25.99 -8.70 -4.02
CA GLY A 87 25.41 -8.18 -5.26
C GLY A 87 25.05 -9.26 -6.27
N GLU A 88 25.55 -10.49 -6.12
CA GLU A 88 25.15 -11.58 -6.99
C GLU A 88 23.75 -12.10 -6.63
N SER A 89 23.52 -12.42 -5.37
CA SER A 89 22.21 -12.86 -4.87
C SER A 89 21.15 -11.76 -5.04
N LEU A 90 21.53 -10.48 -4.83
CA LEU A 90 20.64 -9.33 -5.09
C LEU A 90 20.14 -9.32 -6.54
N ARG A 91 21.03 -9.44 -7.53
CA ARG A 91 20.66 -9.45 -8.94
C ARG A 91 19.86 -10.68 -9.34
N ARG A 92 20.21 -11.87 -8.80
CA ARG A 92 19.46 -13.11 -9.01
C ARG A 92 18.05 -13.02 -8.44
N GLU A 93 17.89 -12.44 -7.25
CA GLU A 93 16.58 -12.24 -6.62
C GLU A 93 15.73 -11.28 -7.43
N LEU A 94 16.30 -10.17 -7.91
CA LEU A 94 15.59 -9.24 -8.79
C LEU A 94 15.14 -9.92 -10.08
N ALA A 95 16.03 -10.68 -10.74
CA ALA A 95 15.70 -11.44 -11.95
C ALA A 95 14.60 -12.48 -11.69
N THR A 96 14.71 -13.22 -10.58
CA THR A 96 13.71 -14.22 -10.17
C THR A 96 12.36 -13.58 -9.94
N THR A 97 12.31 -12.47 -9.19
CA THR A 97 11.06 -11.74 -8.88
C THR A 97 10.42 -11.17 -10.15
N VAL A 98 11.21 -10.53 -11.02
CA VAL A 98 10.71 -9.97 -12.28
C VAL A 98 10.17 -11.06 -13.19
N LEU A 99 10.93 -12.12 -13.45
CA LEU A 99 10.54 -13.17 -14.38
C LEU A 99 9.35 -14.00 -13.86
N SER A 100 9.44 -14.51 -12.62
CA SER A 100 8.38 -15.33 -12.04
C SER A 100 7.12 -14.54 -11.76
N GLY A 101 7.25 -13.30 -11.24
CA GLY A 101 6.13 -12.42 -10.96
C GLY A 101 5.39 -12.02 -12.24
N THR A 102 6.11 -11.57 -13.27
CA THR A 102 5.49 -11.21 -14.56
C THR A 102 4.85 -12.42 -15.24
N ALA A 103 5.50 -13.59 -15.23
CA ALA A 103 4.90 -14.81 -15.75
C ALA A 103 3.63 -15.21 -15.00
N ALA A 104 3.65 -15.20 -13.67
CA ALA A 104 2.47 -15.50 -12.86
C ALA A 104 1.33 -14.48 -13.12
N CYS A 105 1.66 -13.18 -13.19
CA CYS A 105 0.66 -12.14 -13.49
C CYS A 105 0.12 -12.26 -14.93
N THR A 106 0.92 -12.71 -15.88
CA THR A 106 0.43 -13.01 -17.24
C THR A 106 -0.59 -14.14 -17.21
N VAL A 107 -0.33 -15.21 -16.46
CA VAL A 107 -1.30 -16.30 -16.28
C VAL A 107 -2.58 -15.78 -15.61
N VAL A 108 -2.45 -15.01 -14.52
CA VAL A 108 -3.62 -14.39 -13.85
C VAL A 108 -4.38 -13.47 -14.80
N ALA A 109 -3.72 -12.68 -15.62
CA ALA A 109 -4.33 -11.81 -16.61
C ALA A 109 -5.13 -12.60 -17.64
N LEU A 110 -4.54 -13.66 -18.21
CA LEU A 110 -5.20 -14.52 -19.19
C LEU A 110 -6.42 -15.24 -18.60
N LEU A 111 -6.29 -15.78 -17.39
CA LEU A 111 -7.41 -16.37 -16.65
C LEU A 111 -8.48 -15.32 -16.32
N GLY A 112 -8.09 -14.12 -15.88
CA GLY A 112 -9.00 -13.01 -15.61
C GLY A 112 -9.80 -12.60 -16.85
N VAL A 113 -9.14 -12.49 -18.01
CA VAL A 113 -9.81 -12.21 -19.31
C VAL A 113 -10.78 -13.32 -19.66
N LEU A 114 -10.40 -14.58 -19.51
CA LEU A 114 -11.22 -15.74 -19.84
C LEU A 114 -12.43 -15.83 -18.90
N PHE A 115 -12.24 -15.69 -17.60
CA PHE A 115 -13.28 -15.82 -16.58
C PHE A 115 -13.99 -14.51 -16.24
N THR A 116 -13.73 -13.41 -16.95
CA THR A 116 -14.41 -12.12 -16.75
C THR A 116 -15.94 -12.27 -16.67
N PRO A 117 -16.63 -13.02 -17.56
CA PRO A 117 -18.09 -13.14 -17.45
C PRO A 117 -18.54 -13.80 -16.14
N ALA A 118 -17.84 -14.83 -15.68
CA ALA A 118 -18.14 -15.52 -14.43
C ALA A 118 -17.88 -14.61 -13.20
N ILE A 119 -16.80 -13.83 -13.23
CA ILE A 119 -16.50 -12.83 -12.18
C ILE A 119 -17.62 -11.81 -12.07
N LEU A 120 -18.06 -11.24 -13.20
CA LEU A 120 -19.12 -10.23 -13.21
C LEU A 120 -20.48 -10.80 -12.82
N GLN A 121 -20.77 -12.06 -13.17
CA GLN A 121 -21.98 -12.75 -12.69
C GLN A 121 -21.94 -12.96 -11.18
N ALA A 122 -20.79 -13.38 -10.64
CA ALA A 122 -20.59 -13.52 -9.19
C ALA A 122 -20.74 -12.17 -8.45
N CYS A 123 -20.36 -11.06 -9.09
CA CYS A 123 -20.57 -9.71 -8.58
C CYS A 123 -22.00 -9.18 -8.80
N ALA A 124 -22.92 -9.98 -9.36
CA ALA A 124 -24.31 -9.61 -9.65
C ALA A 124 -24.44 -8.31 -10.47
N VAL A 125 -23.57 -8.13 -11.47
CA VAL A 125 -23.53 -6.92 -12.31
C VAL A 125 -24.80 -6.81 -13.16
N PRO A 126 -25.50 -5.64 -13.18
CA PRO A 126 -26.68 -5.41 -13.99
C PRO A 126 -26.41 -5.64 -15.48
N ARG A 127 -27.41 -6.19 -16.21
CA ARG A 127 -27.27 -6.51 -17.64
C ARG A 127 -26.95 -5.29 -18.51
N GLU A 128 -27.44 -4.11 -18.11
CA GLU A 128 -27.29 -2.85 -18.84
C GLU A 128 -25.81 -2.42 -18.97
N ILE A 129 -25.01 -2.63 -17.92
CA ILE A 129 -23.60 -2.24 -17.87
C ILE A 129 -22.63 -3.42 -17.99
N PHE A 130 -23.18 -4.66 -18.11
CA PHE A 130 -22.37 -5.88 -18.11
C PHE A 130 -21.33 -5.89 -19.24
N ALA A 131 -21.74 -5.55 -20.47
CA ALA A 131 -20.87 -5.60 -21.64
C ALA A 131 -19.71 -4.60 -21.52
N ILE A 132 -20.00 -3.37 -21.08
CA ILE A 132 -18.99 -2.32 -20.94
C ILE A 132 -18.03 -2.62 -19.79
N THR A 133 -18.55 -3.13 -18.67
CA THR A 133 -17.73 -3.57 -17.52
C THR A 133 -16.83 -4.74 -17.88
N ALA A 134 -17.35 -5.69 -18.71
CA ALA A 134 -16.55 -6.84 -19.16
C ALA A 134 -15.36 -6.41 -20.05
N ILE A 135 -15.59 -5.48 -20.97
CA ILE A 135 -14.51 -4.96 -21.83
C ILE A 135 -13.49 -4.21 -20.98
N TYR A 136 -13.93 -3.32 -20.09
CA TYR A 136 -13.09 -2.56 -19.18
C TYR A 136 -12.22 -3.49 -18.32
N LEU A 137 -12.83 -4.48 -17.65
CA LEU A 137 -12.12 -5.41 -16.78
C LEU A 137 -11.12 -6.30 -17.55
N ARG A 138 -11.45 -6.72 -18.78
CA ARG A 138 -10.50 -7.48 -19.62
C ARG A 138 -9.28 -6.66 -19.98
N ILE A 139 -9.45 -5.39 -20.35
CA ILE A 139 -8.34 -4.50 -20.69
C ILE A 139 -7.47 -4.27 -19.46
N THR A 140 -8.05 -3.99 -18.30
CA THR A 140 -7.29 -3.78 -17.06
C THR A 140 -6.53 -5.05 -16.61
N PHE A 141 -7.10 -6.26 -16.80
CA PHE A 141 -6.35 -7.50 -16.58
C PHE A 141 -5.10 -7.60 -17.47
N LEU A 142 -5.16 -7.17 -18.74
CA LEU A 142 -4.00 -7.17 -19.61
C LEU A 142 -2.91 -6.18 -19.17
N GLY A 143 -3.23 -5.19 -18.35
CA GLY A 143 -2.28 -4.29 -17.70
C GLY A 143 -1.49 -4.94 -16.56
N ALA A 144 -2.06 -5.95 -15.88
CA ALA A 144 -1.46 -6.54 -14.67
C ALA A 144 0.00 -7.03 -14.83
N PRO A 145 0.46 -7.62 -15.97
CA PRO A 145 1.86 -7.98 -16.17
C PRO A 145 2.80 -6.76 -16.14
N PHE A 146 2.39 -5.62 -16.71
CA PHE A 146 3.19 -4.38 -16.69
C PHE A 146 3.26 -3.80 -15.30
N THR A 147 2.14 -3.79 -14.57
CA THR A 147 2.07 -3.39 -13.16
C THR A 147 2.99 -4.27 -12.31
N CYS A 148 3.00 -5.59 -12.53
CA CYS A 148 3.88 -6.52 -11.80
C CYS A 148 5.36 -6.26 -12.12
N PHE A 149 5.70 -6.12 -13.38
CA PHE A 149 7.07 -5.82 -13.83
C PHE A 149 7.58 -4.52 -13.20
N TYR A 150 6.78 -3.46 -13.26
CA TYR A 150 7.12 -2.18 -12.63
C TYR A 150 7.30 -2.32 -11.11
N ASN A 151 6.37 -2.99 -10.40
CA ASN A 151 6.44 -3.14 -8.95
C ASN A 151 7.65 -3.97 -8.51
N ALA A 152 8.02 -5.01 -9.26
CA ALA A 152 9.23 -5.80 -9.00
C ALA A 152 10.51 -4.96 -9.13
N LEU A 153 10.62 -4.13 -10.18
CA LEU A 153 11.74 -3.19 -10.33
C LEU A 153 11.73 -2.11 -9.25
N ALA A 154 10.56 -1.57 -8.93
CA ALA A 154 10.41 -0.58 -7.86
C ALA A 154 10.83 -1.16 -6.49
N ALA A 155 10.52 -2.43 -6.20
CA ALA A 155 11.00 -3.13 -5.01
C ALA A 155 12.54 -3.25 -5.01
N GLY A 156 13.14 -3.54 -6.16
CA GLY A 156 14.60 -3.55 -6.34
C GLY A 156 15.24 -2.20 -6.04
N PHE A 157 14.72 -1.09 -6.61
CA PHE A 157 15.22 0.26 -6.32
C PHE A 157 15.06 0.62 -4.83
N LYS A 158 13.89 0.34 -4.27
CA LYS A 158 13.59 0.59 -2.85
C LYS A 158 14.53 -0.21 -1.93
N SER A 159 14.90 -1.44 -2.30
CA SER A 159 15.76 -2.31 -1.50
C SER A 159 17.18 -1.78 -1.31
N VAL A 160 17.68 -1.03 -2.29
CA VAL A 160 18.97 -0.35 -2.24
C VAL A 160 18.87 1.09 -1.70
N GLY A 161 17.74 1.44 -1.11
CA GLY A 161 17.51 2.75 -0.48
C GLY A 161 17.08 3.85 -1.45
N ASP A 162 16.82 3.57 -2.72
CA ASP A 162 16.38 4.54 -3.71
C ASP A 162 14.84 4.54 -3.81
N ALA A 163 14.19 5.38 -3.01
CA ALA A 163 12.75 5.62 -3.11
C ALA A 163 12.38 6.72 -4.12
N ARG A 164 13.36 7.50 -4.61
CA ARG A 164 13.12 8.64 -5.50
C ARG A 164 12.89 8.21 -6.95
N THR A 165 13.61 7.21 -7.41
CA THR A 165 13.51 6.72 -8.78
C THR A 165 12.13 6.13 -9.08
N PRO A 166 11.54 5.23 -8.28
CA PRO A 166 10.14 4.80 -8.47
C PRO A 166 9.13 5.94 -8.42
N LEU A 167 9.31 6.93 -7.52
CA LEU A 167 8.44 8.12 -7.47
C LEU A 167 8.43 8.87 -8.80
N ARG A 168 9.59 9.11 -9.42
CA ARG A 168 9.68 9.79 -10.71
C ARG A 168 8.92 9.07 -11.81
N PHE A 169 9.04 7.75 -11.86
CA PHE A 169 8.33 6.95 -12.86
C PHE A 169 6.82 6.98 -12.64
N LEU A 170 6.39 6.89 -11.38
CA LEU A 170 4.98 7.02 -11.02
C LEU A 170 4.42 8.38 -11.44
N MET A 171 5.13 9.48 -11.16
CA MET A 171 4.70 10.82 -11.54
C MET A 171 4.59 10.98 -13.07
N VAL A 172 5.58 10.51 -13.81
CA VAL A 172 5.57 10.60 -15.28
C VAL A 172 4.43 9.77 -15.87
N SER A 173 4.23 8.55 -15.36
CA SER A 173 3.14 7.66 -15.77
C SER A 173 1.76 8.27 -15.51
N ALA A 174 1.55 8.82 -14.32
CA ALA A 174 0.28 9.45 -13.94
C ALA A 174 -0.02 10.72 -14.75
N ILE A 175 1.00 11.55 -15.01
CA ILE A 175 0.83 12.72 -15.89
C ILE A 175 0.50 12.29 -17.31
N LEU A 176 1.18 11.25 -17.82
CA LEU A 176 0.91 10.70 -19.15
C LEU A 176 -0.54 10.17 -19.24
N ASN A 177 -0.98 9.39 -18.25
CA ASN A 177 -2.34 8.87 -18.23
C ASN A 177 -3.38 10.01 -18.18
N ALA A 178 -3.24 10.96 -17.25
CA ALA A 178 -4.15 12.10 -17.16
C ALA A 178 -4.19 12.94 -18.47
N ALA A 179 -3.05 13.13 -19.13
CA ALA A 179 -2.99 13.80 -20.42
C ALA A 179 -3.71 13.03 -21.52
N LEU A 180 -3.50 11.71 -21.58
CA LEU A 180 -4.19 10.84 -22.55
C LEU A 180 -5.69 10.82 -22.30
N ASP A 181 -6.14 10.74 -21.05
CA ASP A 181 -7.55 10.78 -20.67
C ASP A 181 -8.21 12.11 -21.06
N LEU A 182 -7.55 13.24 -20.77
CA LEU A 182 -8.05 14.56 -21.16
C LEU A 182 -8.15 14.71 -22.69
N ILE A 183 -7.18 14.19 -23.45
CA ILE A 183 -7.19 14.27 -24.91
C ILE A 183 -8.27 13.34 -25.50
N PHE A 184 -8.26 12.08 -25.11
CA PHE A 184 -9.11 11.08 -25.75
C PHE A 184 -10.55 11.07 -25.21
N ILE A 185 -10.70 11.23 -23.90
CA ILE A 185 -12.01 11.24 -23.26
C ILE A 185 -12.60 12.64 -23.25
N GLY A 186 -11.84 13.63 -22.76
CA GLY A 186 -12.30 15.01 -22.66
C GLY A 186 -12.42 15.73 -24.01
N GLY A 187 -11.45 15.54 -24.91
CA GLY A 187 -11.38 16.18 -26.21
C GLY A 187 -12.09 15.44 -27.34
N LEU A 188 -11.90 14.14 -27.44
CA LEU A 188 -12.43 13.32 -28.54
C LEU A 188 -13.72 12.55 -28.19
N GLY A 189 -14.15 12.56 -26.92
CA GLY A 189 -15.41 11.96 -26.48
C GLY A 189 -15.39 10.42 -26.47
N PHE A 190 -14.23 9.78 -26.36
CA PHE A 190 -14.15 8.33 -26.25
C PHE A 190 -14.67 7.87 -24.88
N GLY A 191 -15.24 6.66 -24.87
CA GLY A 191 -15.85 6.09 -23.66
C GLY A 191 -14.81 5.42 -22.72
N ILE A 192 -15.33 4.77 -21.68
CA ILE A 192 -14.55 4.13 -20.60
C ILE A 192 -13.55 3.08 -21.08
N VAL A 193 -13.78 2.46 -22.22
CA VAL A 193 -12.81 1.53 -22.85
C VAL A 193 -11.48 2.24 -23.11
N CYS A 194 -11.55 3.52 -23.50
CA CYS A 194 -10.36 4.34 -23.71
C CYS A 194 -9.65 4.63 -22.38
N SER A 195 -10.38 4.92 -21.29
CA SER A 195 -9.79 5.10 -19.96
C SER A 195 -9.02 3.85 -19.50
N ALA A 196 -9.56 2.65 -19.71
CA ALA A 196 -8.83 1.42 -19.43
C ALA A 196 -7.55 1.30 -20.28
N MET A 197 -7.61 1.66 -21.57
CA MET A 197 -6.46 1.59 -22.48
C MET A 197 -5.38 2.61 -22.10
N THR A 198 -5.74 3.85 -21.79
CA THR A 198 -4.78 4.90 -21.38
C THR A 198 -4.06 4.53 -20.08
N THR A 199 -4.77 3.90 -19.14
CA THR A 199 -4.19 3.36 -17.91
C THR A 199 -3.16 2.28 -18.21
N VAL A 200 -3.50 1.28 -19.05
CA VAL A 200 -2.58 0.20 -19.43
C VAL A 200 -1.37 0.75 -20.20
N ILE A 201 -1.57 1.73 -21.09
CA ILE A 201 -0.47 2.40 -21.81
C ILE A 201 0.47 3.09 -20.82
N ALA A 202 -0.06 3.81 -19.83
CA ALA A 202 0.73 4.50 -18.83
C ALA A 202 1.50 3.51 -17.92
N GLU A 203 0.89 2.38 -17.55
CA GLU A 203 1.55 1.30 -16.81
C GLU A 203 2.67 0.65 -17.64
N ALA A 204 2.41 0.34 -18.92
CA ALA A 204 3.42 -0.20 -19.82
C ALA A 204 4.58 0.77 -20.01
N PHE A 205 4.28 2.07 -20.15
CA PHE A 205 5.30 3.11 -20.26
C PHE A 205 6.18 3.18 -19.01
N SER A 206 5.58 3.15 -17.83
CA SER A 206 6.35 3.16 -16.57
C SER A 206 7.22 1.89 -16.42
N ALA A 207 6.71 0.73 -16.84
CA ALA A 207 7.46 -0.52 -16.85
C ALA A 207 8.69 -0.46 -17.78
N VAL A 208 8.50 0.04 -19.00
CA VAL A 208 9.60 0.24 -19.98
C VAL A 208 10.61 1.25 -19.46
N LEU A 209 10.15 2.37 -18.92
CA LEU A 209 11.01 3.41 -18.36
C LEU A 209 11.84 2.89 -17.18
N ALA A 210 11.22 2.12 -16.28
CA ALA A 210 11.92 1.49 -15.15
C ALA A 210 12.97 0.47 -15.62
N GLY A 211 12.64 -0.36 -16.61
CA GLY A 211 13.58 -1.31 -17.23
C GLY A 211 14.76 -0.62 -17.92
N TRP A 212 14.47 0.43 -18.70
CA TRP A 212 15.51 1.23 -19.36
C TRP A 212 16.44 1.90 -18.32
N TRP A 213 15.88 2.45 -17.24
CA TRP A 213 16.65 3.05 -16.16
C TRP A 213 17.53 2.03 -15.45
N LEU A 214 16.98 0.84 -15.14
CA LEU A 214 17.74 -0.26 -14.56
C LEU A 214 18.98 -0.58 -15.39
N TRP A 215 18.81 -0.68 -16.69
CA TRP A 215 19.89 -1.05 -17.61
C TRP A 215 20.93 0.05 -17.77
N THR A 216 20.52 1.31 -17.87
CA THR A 216 21.40 2.42 -18.23
C THR A 216 21.99 3.17 -17.04
N LYS A 217 21.26 3.26 -15.93
CA LYS A 217 21.59 4.13 -14.79
C LYS A 217 21.97 3.38 -13.52
N THR A 218 21.59 2.11 -13.40
CA THR A 218 21.83 1.30 -12.19
C THR A 218 22.44 -0.08 -12.53
N PRO A 219 23.63 -0.11 -13.20
CA PRO A 219 24.25 -1.38 -13.62
C PRO A 219 24.60 -2.31 -12.46
N GLU A 220 24.76 -1.76 -11.24
CA GLU A 220 25.03 -2.53 -10.02
C GLU A 220 23.84 -3.41 -9.62
N LEU A 221 22.62 -2.96 -9.88
CA LEU A 221 21.39 -3.68 -9.60
C LEU A 221 20.95 -4.56 -10.79
N CYS A 222 21.40 -4.21 -12.01
CA CYS A 222 21.00 -4.89 -13.22
C CYS A 222 21.53 -6.32 -13.28
N PRO A 223 20.69 -7.34 -13.49
CA PRO A 223 21.14 -8.73 -13.69
C PRO A 223 22.02 -8.85 -14.93
N ARG A 224 23.15 -9.56 -14.81
CA ARG A 224 24.04 -9.86 -15.95
C ARG A 224 23.38 -10.87 -16.88
N ARG A 225 23.87 -10.97 -18.13
CA ARG A 225 23.25 -11.85 -19.16
C ARG A 225 22.97 -13.28 -18.69
N GLY A 226 23.85 -13.89 -17.90
CA GLY A 226 23.66 -15.25 -17.35
C GLY A 226 22.78 -15.34 -16.08
N GLN A 227 22.34 -14.22 -15.51
CA GLN A 227 21.54 -14.16 -14.29
C GLN A 227 20.04 -13.99 -14.55
N TRP A 228 19.63 -13.71 -15.79
CA TRP A 228 18.22 -13.65 -16.19
C TRP A 228 17.62 -15.07 -16.26
N ARG A 229 17.44 -15.66 -15.10
CA ARG A 229 16.80 -16.98 -14.92
C ARG A 229 16.13 -17.04 -13.55
N VAL A 230 15.09 -17.86 -13.44
CA VAL A 230 14.43 -18.11 -12.17
C VAL A 230 15.29 -19.02 -11.32
N ASP A 231 15.74 -18.53 -10.18
CA ASP A 231 16.43 -19.33 -9.17
C ASP A 231 15.40 -19.96 -8.23
N ARG A 232 15.29 -21.30 -8.24
CA ARG A 232 14.27 -22.04 -7.48
C ARG A 232 14.42 -21.85 -5.96
N SER A 233 15.64 -21.71 -5.47
CA SER A 233 15.91 -21.52 -4.04
C SER A 233 15.44 -20.13 -3.60
N LEU A 234 15.77 -19.09 -4.38
CA LEU A 234 15.32 -17.74 -4.13
C LEU A 234 13.81 -17.60 -4.31
N LEU A 235 13.23 -18.23 -5.34
CA LEU A 235 11.78 -18.23 -5.56
C LEU A 235 11.03 -18.81 -4.34
N GLY A 236 11.52 -19.90 -3.74
CA GLY A 236 10.93 -20.47 -2.52
C GLY A 236 10.92 -19.47 -1.36
N ARG A 237 12.01 -18.75 -1.14
CA ARG A 237 12.11 -17.68 -0.12
C ARG A 237 11.21 -16.49 -0.45
N THR A 238 11.17 -16.09 -1.72
CA THR A 238 10.30 -15.00 -2.21
C THR A 238 8.83 -15.34 -2.00
N LEU A 239 8.41 -16.56 -2.32
CA LEU A 239 7.03 -17.01 -2.09
C LEU A 239 6.68 -17.10 -0.61
N GLN A 240 7.61 -17.55 0.24
CA GLN A 240 7.41 -17.58 1.68
C GLN A 240 7.21 -16.18 2.25
N TYR A 241 8.06 -15.21 1.91
CA TYR A 241 7.98 -13.84 2.39
C TYR A 241 6.83 -13.08 1.71
N GLY A 242 6.76 -13.19 0.39
CA GLY A 242 5.79 -12.49 -0.43
C GLY A 242 4.37 -13.02 -0.26
N GLY A 243 4.17 -14.33 -0.16
CA GLY A 243 2.86 -14.94 0.05
C GLY A 243 2.23 -14.54 1.38
N VAL A 244 3.03 -14.55 2.46
CA VAL A 244 2.56 -14.07 3.77
C VAL A 244 2.25 -12.56 3.73
N SER A 245 3.09 -11.77 3.04
CA SER A 245 2.84 -10.33 2.88
C SER A 245 1.62 -10.05 2.01
N ALA A 246 1.38 -10.82 0.95
CA ALA A 246 0.19 -10.70 0.10
C ALA A 246 -1.08 -11.02 0.90
N LEU A 247 -1.05 -12.09 1.70
CA LEU A 247 -2.17 -12.42 2.59
C LEU A 247 -2.43 -11.31 3.62
N GLN A 248 -1.37 -10.75 4.20
CA GLN A 248 -1.48 -9.61 5.12
C GLN A 248 -2.17 -8.41 4.45
N GLN A 249 -1.79 -8.09 3.21
CA GLN A 249 -2.37 -6.97 2.46
C GLN A 249 -3.87 -7.20 2.14
N ALA A 250 -4.30 -8.44 1.94
CA ALA A 250 -5.69 -8.78 1.67
C ALA A 250 -6.60 -8.70 2.91
N VAL A 251 -6.06 -8.90 4.11
CA VAL A 251 -6.84 -8.89 5.37
C VAL A 251 -7.47 -7.52 5.65
N GLN A 252 -6.75 -6.42 5.44
CA GLN A 252 -7.23 -5.08 5.76
C GLN A 252 -8.45 -4.63 4.93
N PRO A 253 -8.48 -4.76 3.59
CA PRO A 253 -9.67 -4.47 2.80
C PRO A 253 -10.88 -5.31 3.17
N ILE A 254 -10.68 -6.61 3.48
CA ILE A 254 -11.78 -7.47 3.96
C ILE A 254 -12.36 -6.90 5.25
N GLY A 255 -11.51 -6.50 6.20
CA GLY A 255 -11.94 -5.86 7.43
C GLY A 255 -12.71 -4.56 7.19
N LYS A 256 -12.25 -3.70 6.26
CA LYS A 256 -12.94 -2.47 5.88
C LYS A 256 -14.35 -2.75 5.34
N VAL A 257 -14.53 -3.76 4.48
CA VAL A 257 -15.85 -4.16 3.94
C VAL A 257 -16.79 -4.63 5.05
N LEU A 258 -16.31 -5.46 5.97
CA LEU A 258 -17.12 -5.94 7.10
C LEU A 258 -17.57 -4.80 8.02
N ILE A 259 -16.68 -3.84 8.29
CA ILE A 259 -17.00 -2.65 9.09
C ILE A 259 -18.01 -1.77 8.35
N GLN A 260 -17.83 -1.58 7.03
CA GLN A 260 -18.79 -0.80 6.23
C GLN A 260 -20.19 -1.38 6.31
N GLY A 261 -20.34 -2.72 6.33
CA GLY A 261 -21.64 -3.38 6.53
C GLY A 261 -22.31 -2.96 7.83
N GLN A 262 -21.55 -2.85 8.93
CA GLN A 262 -22.09 -2.38 10.22
C GLN A 262 -22.41 -0.88 10.22
N VAL A 263 -21.58 -0.07 9.58
CA VAL A 263 -21.81 1.37 9.43
C VAL A 263 -23.08 1.63 8.62
N ASN A 264 -23.36 0.84 7.59
CA ASN A 264 -24.55 0.97 6.76
C ASN A 264 -25.84 0.77 7.57
N ALA A 265 -25.80 -0.04 8.62
CA ALA A 265 -26.94 -0.25 9.52
C ALA A 265 -27.23 0.94 10.45
N LEU A 266 -26.32 1.91 10.59
CA LEU A 266 -26.45 3.06 11.48
C LEU A 266 -27.15 4.28 10.84
N GLY A 267 -27.46 4.21 9.54
CA GLY A 267 -28.17 5.26 8.82
C GLY A 267 -27.29 6.13 7.94
N VAL A 268 -27.94 6.87 7.03
CA VAL A 268 -27.30 7.59 5.91
C VAL A 268 -26.30 8.67 6.39
N GLU A 269 -26.64 9.37 7.47
CA GLU A 269 -25.78 10.42 8.03
C GLU A 269 -24.46 9.85 8.57
N VAL A 270 -24.52 8.68 9.24
CA VAL A 270 -23.33 7.97 9.76
C VAL A 270 -22.48 7.44 8.61
N ILE A 271 -23.12 6.91 7.55
CA ILE A 271 -22.42 6.48 6.33
C ILE A 271 -21.64 7.64 5.72
N ALA A 272 -22.30 8.79 5.54
CA ALA A 272 -21.67 9.98 4.97
C ALA A 272 -20.49 10.47 5.83
N ALA A 273 -20.70 10.54 7.15
CA ALA A 273 -19.64 10.91 8.10
C ALA A 273 -18.47 9.93 8.06
N PHE A 274 -18.75 8.61 8.07
CA PHE A 274 -17.72 7.57 8.04
C PHE A 274 -16.92 7.61 6.73
N ASN A 275 -17.56 7.81 5.59
CA ASN A 275 -16.87 7.96 4.32
C ASN A 275 -15.96 9.20 4.28
N ALA A 276 -16.42 10.32 4.83
CA ALA A 276 -15.61 11.54 4.93
C ALA A 276 -14.36 11.32 5.82
N VAL A 277 -14.53 10.74 7.01
CA VAL A 277 -13.41 10.53 7.94
C VAL A 277 -12.44 9.45 7.44
N THR A 278 -12.92 8.42 6.73
CA THR A 278 -12.05 7.39 6.13
C THR A 278 -11.08 7.99 5.11
N ARG A 279 -11.52 8.99 4.32
CA ARG A 279 -10.64 9.71 3.38
C ARG A 279 -9.57 10.51 4.12
N ILE A 280 -9.93 11.13 5.25
CA ILE A 280 -8.98 11.86 6.10
C ILE A 280 -7.98 10.89 6.72
N ASP A 281 -8.45 9.75 7.25
CA ASP A 281 -7.60 8.71 7.82
C ASP A 281 -6.62 8.13 6.78
N ASP A 282 -7.11 7.82 5.58
CA ASP A 282 -6.25 7.28 4.50
C ASP A 282 -5.12 8.28 4.16
N PHE A 283 -5.42 9.59 4.13
CA PHE A 283 -4.41 10.63 3.90
C PHE A 283 -3.44 10.77 5.08
N ALA A 284 -3.94 10.69 6.30
CA ALA A 284 -3.16 10.81 7.54
C ALA A 284 -2.24 9.61 7.79
N CYS A 285 -2.64 8.40 7.38
CA CYS A 285 -1.84 7.18 7.61
C CYS A 285 -0.71 6.96 6.59
N ILE A 286 -0.70 7.67 5.46
CA ILE A 286 0.35 7.51 4.43
C ILE A 286 1.77 7.75 4.97
N PRO A 287 2.06 8.80 5.77
CA PRO A 287 3.39 9.01 6.33
C PRO A 287 3.84 7.90 7.28
N GLU A 288 2.97 7.41 8.15
CA GLU A 288 3.26 6.29 9.06
C GLU A 288 3.68 5.04 8.27
N GLN A 289 2.91 4.67 7.25
CA GLN A 289 3.24 3.54 6.37
C GLN A 289 4.57 3.75 5.64
N SER A 290 4.88 4.98 5.24
CA SER A 290 6.12 5.32 4.55
C SER A 290 7.34 5.26 5.48
N ILE A 291 7.20 5.70 6.73
CA ILE A 291 8.22 5.56 7.78
C ILE A 291 8.45 4.08 8.08
N ALA A 292 7.37 3.30 8.24
CA ALA A 292 7.45 1.86 8.47
C ALA A 292 8.18 1.10 7.34
N GLN A 293 7.96 1.49 6.08
CA GLN A 293 8.72 0.94 4.95
C GLN A 293 10.20 1.33 5.02
N GLY A 294 10.52 2.55 5.45
CA GLY A 294 11.89 2.99 5.73
C GLY A 294 12.54 2.15 6.83
N ILE A 295 11.83 1.90 7.94
CA ILE A 295 12.27 1.02 9.03
C ILE A 295 12.52 -0.39 8.49
N THR A 296 11.63 -0.94 7.66
CA THR A 296 11.79 -2.26 7.04
C THR A 296 13.09 -2.36 6.26
N THR A 297 13.33 -1.43 5.33
CA THR A 297 14.54 -1.42 4.50
C THR A 297 15.80 -1.22 5.34
N TYR A 298 15.76 -0.28 6.29
CA TYR A 298 16.88 -0.01 7.22
C TYR A 298 17.26 -1.27 8.00
N ILE A 299 16.29 -1.95 8.59
CA ILE A 299 16.53 -3.15 9.41
C ILE A 299 17.00 -4.30 8.53
N ALA A 300 16.39 -4.53 7.36
CA ALA A 300 16.79 -5.61 6.46
C ALA A 300 18.24 -5.44 5.97
N GLN A 301 18.64 -4.23 5.58
CA GLN A 301 20.04 -3.95 5.20
C GLN A 301 21.01 -4.16 6.37
N ASN A 302 20.69 -3.68 7.57
CA ASN A 302 21.56 -3.87 8.74
C ASN A 302 21.60 -5.33 9.22
N ARG A 303 20.50 -6.11 9.03
CA ARG A 303 20.48 -7.56 9.26
C ARG A 303 21.42 -8.27 8.31
N GLY A 304 21.36 -7.97 7.02
CA GLY A 304 22.28 -8.53 6.01
C GLY A 304 23.74 -8.20 6.28
N ALA A 305 24.01 -7.00 6.78
CA ALA A 305 25.36 -6.57 7.18
C ALA A 305 25.85 -7.13 8.52
N GLY A 306 25.06 -7.94 9.22
CA GLY A 306 25.36 -8.44 10.57
C GLY A 306 25.39 -7.37 11.67
N ARG A 307 24.89 -6.15 11.42
CA ARG A 307 24.96 -4.99 12.32
C ARG A 307 23.82 -4.98 13.34
N GLN A 308 23.76 -6.00 14.19
CA GLN A 308 22.72 -6.12 15.24
C GLN A 308 22.75 -4.95 16.24
N ASP A 309 23.93 -4.39 16.52
CA ASP A 309 24.11 -3.18 17.33
C ASP A 309 23.28 -2.01 16.80
N ARG A 310 23.29 -1.82 15.48
CA ARG A 310 22.53 -0.73 14.84
C ARG A 310 21.04 -0.98 14.85
N ILE A 311 20.60 -2.20 14.63
CA ILE A 311 19.18 -2.57 14.71
C ILE A 311 18.64 -2.23 16.10
N ARG A 312 19.34 -2.71 17.16
CA ARG A 312 18.91 -2.51 18.56
C ARG A 312 18.85 -1.05 19.00
N ARG A 313 19.90 -0.28 18.66
CA ARG A 313 20.03 1.13 19.10
C ARG A 313 19.21 2.10 18.25
N ARG A 314 18.98 1.79 16.99
CA ARG A 314 18.42 2.74 16.02
C ARG A 314 16.96 2.47 15.67
N PHE A 315 16.39 1.32 16.04
CA PHE A 315 14.95 1.08 15.91
C PHE A 315 14.14 2.12 16.71
N ALA A 316 14.61 2.49 17.91
CA ALA A 316 14.00 3.54 18.71
C ALA A 316 13.90 4.90 17.97
N VAL A 317 14.85 5.19 17.05
CA VAL A 317 14.79 6.39 16.22
C VAL A 317 13.58 6.33 15.27
N GLY A 318 13.33 5.16 14.67
CA GLY A 318 12.15 4.95 13.82
C GLY A 318 10.84 5.13 14.59
N LEU A 319 10.74 4.53 15.78
CA LEU A 319 9.57 4.73 16.66
C LEU A 319 9.43 6.18 17.13
N GLY A 320 10.55 6.87 17.38
CA GLY A 320 10.53 8.30 17.72
C GLY A 320 10.02 9.17 16.55
N MET A 321 10.30 8.79 15.31
CA MET A 321 9.77 9.47 14.12
C MET A 321 8.26 9.23 13.98
N GLU A 322 7.79 8.01 14.22
CA GLU A 322 6.36 7.69 14.24
C GLU A 322 5.62 8.51 15.32
N ALA A 323 6.19 8.57 16.54
CA ALA A 323 5.64 9.37 17.62
C ALA A 323 5.64 10.88 17.32
N ALA A 324 6.71 11.40 16.70
CA ALA A 324 6.77 12.80 16.28
C ALA A 324 5.73 13.12 15.21
N TYR A 325 5.52 12.22 14.27
CA TYR A 325 4.48 12.36 13.27
C TYR A 325 3.07 12.31 13.90
N TRP A 326 2.84 11.39 14.84
CA TRP A 326 1.58 11.37 15.59
C TRP A 326 1.29 12.70 16.30
N MET A 327 2.28 13.29 16.97
CA MET A 327 2.11 14.61 17.59
C MET A 327 1.70 15.69 16.59
N LEU A 328 2.30 15.66 15.39
CA LEU A 328 1.98 16.57 14.30
C LEU A 328 0.55 16.36 13.80
N ILE A 329 0.22 15.13 13.35
CA ILE A 329 -1.07 14.85 12.74
C ILE A 329 -2.22 14.89 13.74
N GLY A 330 -2.02 14.37 14.97
CA GLY A 330 -2.98 14.46 16.05
C GLY A 330 -3.28 15.92 16.44
N GLY A 331 -2.24 16.77 16.46
CA GLY A 331 -2.39 18.21 16.66
C GLY A 331 -3.19 18.87 15.53
N VAL A 332 -2.84 18.59 14.27
CA VAL A 332 -3.54 19.12 13.09
C VAL A 332 -5.01 18.68 13.10
N VAL A 333 -5.28 17.38 13.30
CA VAL A 333 -6.66 16.88 13.32
C VAL A 333 -7.43 17.47 14.51
N THR A 334 -6.84 17.59 15.68
CA THR A 334 -7.51 18.18 16.84
C THR A 334 -7.91 19.65 16.60
N LEU A 335 -7.00 20.44 16.03
CA LEU A 335 -7.22 21.88 15.78
C LEU A 335 -8.17 22.13 14.59
N PHE A 336 -8.09 21.28 13.55
CA PHE A 336 -8.80 21.50 12.28
C PHE A 336 -9.89 20.46 12.00
N LYS A 337 -10.34 19.67 12.97
CA LYS A 337 -11.36 18.60 12.79
C LYS A 337 -12.62 19.07 12.08
N THR A 338 -13.13 20.27 12.41
CA THR A 338 -14.35 20.81 11.80
C THR A 338 -14.11 21.23 10.34
N PRO A 339 -13.13 22.07 10.00
CA PRO A 339 -12.86 22.39 8.61
C PRO A 339 -12.46 21.15 7.78
N LEU A 340 -11.72 20.20 8.35
CA LEU A 340 -11.38 18.95 7.66
C LEU A 340 -12.64 18.13 7.31
N ALA A 341 -13.57 17.99 8.25
CA ALA A 341 -14.84 17.31 7.99
C ALA A 341 -15.68 18.05 6.94
N ALA A 342 -15.74 19.39 7.02
CA ALA A 342 -16.51 20.23 6.10
C ALA A 342 -15.98 20.20 4.65
N MET A 343 -14.71 19.87 4.42
CA MET A 343 -14.17 19.70 3.06
C MET A 343 -14.85 18.61 2.24
N PHE A 344 -15.41 17.61 2.90
CA PHE A 344 -15.98 16.41 2.25
C PHE A 344 -17.51 16.34 2.33
N VAL A 345 -18.14 17.29 3.02
CA VAL A 345 -19.59 17.25 3.30
C VAL A 345 -20.23 18.57 2.89
N THR A 346 -21.17 18.50 1.93
CA THR A 346 -21.90 19.67 1.42
C THR A 346 -23.38 19.32 1.26
N GLY A 347 -24.27 20.32 1.30
CA GLY A 347 -25.71 20.16 1.06
C GLY A 347 -26.57 20.20 2.34
N GLU A 348 -27.86 19.86 2.20
CA GLU A 348 -28.80 19.83 3.33
C GLU A 348 -28.42 18.76 4.36
N GLY A 349 -28.46 19.09 5.64
CA GLY A 349 -28.05 18.19 6.73
C GLY A 349 -26.54 18.07 6.93
N ALA A 350 -25.71 18.87 6.24
CA ALA A 350 -24.25 18.84 6.35
C ALA A 350 -23.77 19.04 7.82
N ASP A 351 -24.39 19.93 8.57
CA ASP A 351 -24.02 20.23 9.97
C ASP A 351 -24.05 18.98 10.85
N ARG A 352 -25.05 18.12 10.68
CA ARG A 352 -25.18 16.88 11.46
C ARG A 352 -24.13 15.84 11.06
N VAL A 353 -23.86 15.69 9.78
CA VAL A 353 -22.80 14.82 9.27
C VAL A 353 -21.42 15.30 9.73
N ILE A 354 -21.18 16.62 9.67
CA ILE A 354 -19.94 17.23 10.18
C ILE A 354 -19.78 16.99 11.69
N ALA A 355 -20.86 17.14 12.48
CA ALA A 355 -20.82 16.89 13.92
C ALA A 355 -20.42 15.42 14.22
N LEU A 356 -20.98 14.44 13.48
CA LEU A 356 -20.62 13.03 13.58
C LEU A 356 -19.15 12.76 13.18
N ALA A 357 -18.69 13.38 12.11
CA ALA A 357 -17.30 13.28 11.66
C ALA A 357 -16.33 13.89 12.70
N VAL A 358 -16.68 15.02 13.30
CA VAL A 358 -15.89 15.70 14.36
C VAL A 358 -15.80 14.84 15.62
N GLN A 359 -16.86 14.12 15.98
CA GLN A 359 -16.81 13.17 17.11
C GLN A 359 -15.77 12.08 16.87
N TYR A 360 -15.77 11.46 15.68
CA TYR A 360 -14.80 10.45 15.31
C TYR A 360 -13.38 11.00 15.28
N LEU A 361 -13.14 12.09 14.54
CA LEU A 361 -11.82 12.70 14.38
C LEU A 361 -11.22 13.15 15.69
N GLY A 362 -12.04 13.77 16.59
CA GLY A 362 -11.56 14.20 17.90
C GLY A 362 -11.11 13.03 18.78
N THR A 363 -11.77 11.88 18.67
CA THR A 363 -11.39 10.65 19.37
C THR A 363 -10.16 10.00 18.74
N MET A 364 -10.15 9.91 17.40
CA MET A 364 -9.05 9.31 16.64
C MET A 364 -7.74 10.08 16.76
N ALA A 365 -7.78 11.40 16.90
CA ALA A 365 -6.58 12.23 17.06
C ALA A 365 -5.68 11.76 18.21
N LEU A 366 -6.27 11.29 19.31
CA LEU A 366 -5.54 10.69 20.42
C LEU A 366 -5.03 9.29 20.09
N PHE A 367 -5.79 8.53 19.33
CA PHE A 367 -5.50 7.13 19.02
C PHE A 367 -4.54 6.93 17.86
N TYR A 368 -4.23 7.94 17.03
CA TYR A 368 -3.25 7.83 15.95
C TYR A 368 -1.84 7.42 16.41
N LEU A 369 -1.52 7.58 17.70
CA LEU A 369 -0.30 6.99 18.28
C LEU A 369 -0.25 5.47 18.11
N LEU A 370 -1.40 4.80 18.24
CA LEU A 370 -1.47 3.34 18.20
C LEU A 370 -1.10 2.78 16.81
N PRO A 371 -1.73 3.25 15.70
CA PRO A 371 -1.30 2.81 14.36
C PRO A 371 0.14 3.25 14.04
N ALA A 372 0.61 4.41 14.49
CA ALA A 372 1.99 4.82 14.33
C ALA A 372 2.95 3.80 14.98
N MET A 373 2.69 3.40 16.23
CA MET A 373 3.51 2.40 16.92
C MET A 373 3.41 1.02 16.26
N THR A 374 2.19 0.54 15.91
CA THR A 374 2.04 -0.75 15.24
C THR A 374 2.74 -0.77 13.88
N ASN A 375 2.66 0.31 13.08
CA ASN A 375 3.39 0.42 11.82
C ASN A 375 4.91 0.33 12.03
N GLY A 376 5.44 0.99 13.07
CA GLY A 376 6.86 0.89 13.45
C GLY A 376 7.29 -0.54 13.78
N PHE A 377 6.52 -1.27 14.61
CA PHE A 377 6.79 -2.67 14.94
C PHE A 377 6.60 -3.60 13.73
N GLN A 378 5.60 -3.38 12.90
CA GLN A 378 5.42 -4.08 11.63
C GLN A 378 6.64 -3.89 10.71
N GLY A 379 7.15 -2.66 10.62
CA GLY A 379 8.38 -2.36 9.89
C GLY A 379 9.58 -3.13 10.43
N TYR A 380 9.71 -3.23 11.76
CA TYR A 380 10.74 -4.02 12.42
C TYR A 380 10.64 -5.51 12.06
N TYR A 381 9.46 -6.13 12.24
CA TYR A 381 9.30 -7.58 12.00
C TYR A 381 9.51 -7.93 10.53
N ARG A 382 9.01 -7.11 9.59
CA ARG A 382 9.28 -7.29 8.16
C ARG A 382 10.79 -7.22 7.87
N GLY A 383 11.48 -6.19 8.36
CA GLY A 383 12.92 -6.04 8.19
C GLY A 383 13.73 -7.18 8.80
N MET A 384 13.25 -7.75 9.90
CA MET A 384 13.82 -8.96 10.51
C MET A 384 13.47 -10.26 9.79
N GLY A 385 12.63 -10.20 8.74
CA GLY A 385 12.17 -11.38 7.99
C GLY A 385 11.12 -12.21 8.71
N ASN A 386 10.53 -11.71 9.80
CA ASN A 386 9.48 -12.39 10.53
C ASN A 386 8.10 -11.99 9.98
N MET A 387 7.81 -12.42 8.74
CA MET A 387 6.53 -12.15 8.07
C MET A 387 5.31 -12.77 8.79
N PRO A 388 5.40 -13.97 9.39
CA PRO A 388 4.26 -14.53 10.13
C PRO A 388 3.81 -13.63 11.28
N MET A 389 4.73 -12.96 11.97
CA MET A 389 4.37 -12.05 13.06
C MET A 389 3.60 -10.82 12.55
N THR A 390 3.96 -10.31 11.36
CA THR A 390 3.24 -9.18 10.75
C THR A 390 1.82 -9.57 10.34
N LEU A 391 1.64 -10.77 9.78
CA LEU A 391 0.33 -11.30 9.44
C LEU A 391 -0.52 -11.52 10.70
N LEU A 392 0.05 -12.15 11.75
CA LEU A 392 -0.64 -12.39 13.02
C LEU A 392 -1.13 -11.07 13.65
N GLY A 393 -0.26 -10.06 13.72
CA GLY A 393 -0.64 -8.74 14.24
C GLY A 393 -1.79 -8.12 13.46
N THR A 394 -1.74 -8.16 12.11
CA THR A 394 -2.81 -7.65 11.25
C THR A 394 -4.11 -8.42 11.41
N LEU A 395 -4.06 -9.75 11.53
CA LEU A 395 -5.24 -10.59 11.78
C LEU A 395 -5.88 -10.24 13.12
N ILE A 396 -5.09 -10.15 14.19
CA ILE A 396 -5.57 -9.77 15.52
C ILE A 396 -6.25 -8.39 15.46
N GLN A 397 -5.56 -7.39 14.91
CA GLN A 397 -6.06 -6.03 14.81
C GLN A 397 -7.37 -5.97 14.03
N THR A 398 -7.42 -6.56 12.83
CA THR A 398 -8.60 -6.49 11.97
C THR A 398 -9.78 -7.26 12.54
N SER A 399 -9.56 -8.48 13.05
CA SER A 399 -10.63 -9.29 13.63
C SER A 399 -11.24 -8.62 14.86
N LEU A 400 -10.40 -8.12 15.77
CA LEU A 400 -10.88 -7.43 16.96
C LEU A 400 -11.61 -6.11 16.61
N ARG A 401 -11.07 -5.36 15.64
CA ARG A 401 -11.74 -4.15 15.16
C ARG A 401 -13.13 -4.47 14.62
N VAL A 402 -13.29 -5.52 13.81
CA VAL A 402 -14.60 -5.94 13.28
C VAL A 402 -15.54 -6.35 14.42
N VAL A 403 -15.11 -7.28 15.29
CA VAL A 403 -15.94 -7.77 16.42
C VAL A 403 -16.35 -6.61 17.34
N THR A 404 -15.41 -5.76 17.71
CA THR A 404 -15.68 -4.63 18.60
C THR A 404 -16.58 -3.59 17.93
N THR A 405 -16.44 -3.37 16.61
CA THR A 405 -17.36 -2.51 15.85
C THR A 405 -18.78 -3.05 15.90
N CYS A 406 -18.99 -4.36 15.71
CA CYS A 406 -20.31 -4.98 15.80
C CYS A 406 -20.98 -4.77 17.18
N ILE A 407 -20.18 -4.71 18.24
CA ILE A 407 -20.68 -4.56 19.63
C ILE A 407 -20.89 -3.09 19.99
N LEU A 408 -19.92 -2.22 19.67
CA LEU A 408 -19.91 -0.83 20.13
C LEU A 408 -20.62 0.13 19.19
N ALA A 409 -20.57 -0.08 17.87
CA ALA A 409 -21.16 0.86 16.91
C ALA A 409 -22.68 1.03 17.08
N PRO A 410 -23.50 -0.03 17.33
CA PRO A 410 -24.93 0.13 17.60
C PRO A 410 -25.24 0.93 18.88
N ARG A 411 -24.33 0.93 19.86
CA ARG A 411 -24.53 1.58 21.16
C ARG A 411 -23.97 3.00 21.23
N MET A 412 -22.87 3.26 20.53
CA MET A 412 -22.07 4.48 20.66
C MET A 412 -21.87 5.24 19.34
N GLY A 413 -22.44 4.75 18.23
CA GLY A 413 -22.30 5.38 16.91
C GLY A 413 -20.83 5.55 16.49
N MET A 414 -20.46 6.76 16.05
CA MET A 414 -19.12 7.09 15.58
C MET A 414 -18.05 6.91 16.67
N TYR A 415 -18.35 7.16 17.94
CA TYR A 415 -17.42 6.86 19.04
C TYR A 415 -17.11 5.36 19.15
N GLY A 416 -18.15 4.51 18.97
CA GLY A 416 -17.97 3.05 19.00
C GLY A 416 -17.03 2.55 17.92
N ILE A 417 -17.09 3.13 16.72
CA ILE A 417 -16.19 2.80 15.61
C ILE A 417 -14.75 3.23 15.94
N ALA A 418 -14.55 4.43 16.49
CA ALA A 418 -13.22 4.91 16.89
C ALA A 418 -12.60 4.04 18.00
N PHE A 419 -13.37 3.69 19.03
CA PHE A 419 -12.92 2.78 20.10
C PHE A 419 -12.62 1.37 19.60
N ALA A 420 -13.38 0.88 18.61
CA ALA A 420 -13.09 -0.40 17.98
C ALA A 420 -11.73 -0.41 17.26
N CYS A 421 -11.38 0.69 16.57
CA CYS A 421 -10.05 0.87 16.00
C CYS A 421 -8.97 0.82 17.07
N ALA A 422 -9.13 1.59 18.15
CA ALA A 422 -8.18 1.65 19.27
C ALA A 422 -8.00 0.27 19.93
N THR A 423 -9.09 -0.48 20.16
CA THR A 423 -9.03 -1.82 20.76
C THR A 423 -8.19 -2.76 19.90
N GLY A 424 -8.40 -2.78 18.59
CA GLY A 424 -7.63 -3.60 17.66
C GLY A 424 -6.13 -3.31 17.72
N TRP A 425 -5.74 -2.03 17.68
CA TRP A 425 -4.33 -1.63 17.76
C TRP A 425 -3.71 -1.86 19.15
N CYS A 426 -4.44 -1.62 20.23
CA CYS A 426 -3.96 -1.89 21.58
C CYS A 426 -3.61 -3.37 21.76
N VAL A 427 -4.52 -4.29 21.39
CA VAL A 427 -4.25 -5.73 21.53
C VAL A 427 -3.12 -6.18 20.61
N MET A 428 -3.02 -5.64 19.39
CA MET A 428 -1.90 -5.88 18.51
C MET A 428 -0.58 -5.49 19.18
N LEU A 429 -0.48 -4.30 19.79
CA LEU A 429 0.71 -3.85 20.52
C LEU A 429 0.99 -4.72 21.75
N MET A 430 -0.05 -5.17 22.48
CA MET A 430 0.11 -6.10 23.61
C MET A 430 0.74 -7.43 23.22
N VAL A 431 0.67 -7.82 21.94
CA VAL A 431 1.33 -9.02 21.41
C VAL A 431 2.71 -8.66 20.85
N GLU A 432 2.82 -7.61 20.04
CA GLU A 432 4.05 -7.25 19.34
C GLU A 432 5.16 -6.74 20.27
N VAL A 433 4.81 -5.91 21.25
CA VAL A 433 5.81 -5.32 22.15
C VAL A 433 6.47 -6.38 23.07
N PRO A 434 5.72 -7.25 23.77
CA PRO A 434 6.34 -8.31 24.57
C PRO A 434 7.17 -9.29 23.71
N PHE A 435 6.70 -9.62 22.50
CA PHE A 435 7.42 -10.48 21.59
C PHE A 435 8.75 -9.85 21.13
N TYR A 436 8.78 -8.54 20.90
CA TYR A 436 10.03 -7.81 20.63
C TYR A 436 11.03 -7.92 21.78
N PHE A 437 10.60 -7.69 23.02
CA PHE A 437 11.48 -7.79 24.19
C PHE A 437 11.96 -9.23 24.44
N TRP A 438 11.08 -10.21 24.22
CA TRP A 438 11.45 -11.63 24.31
C TRP A 438 12.51 -12.03 23.27
N GLN A 439 12.34 -11.62 22.00
CA GLN A 439 13.36 -11.84 20.97
C GLN A 439 14.67 -11.15 21.32
N LYS A 440 14.59 -9.93 21.86
CA LYS A 440 15.77 -9.18 22.27
C LYS A 440 16.52 -9.88 23.41
N ALA A 441 15.80 -10.41 24.39
CA ALA A 441 16.40 -11.16 25.51
C ALA A 441 17.09 -12.45 25.04
N ARG A 442 16.42 -13.27 24.20
CA ARG A 442 17.00 -14.50 23.65
C ARG A 442 18.30 -14.25 22.89
N ARG A 443 18.32 -13.25 22.02
CA ARG A 443 19.53 -12.89 21.25
C ARG A 443 20.67 -12.30 22.08
N ASN A 444 20.42 -11.91 23.34
CA ASN A 444 21.46 -11.52 24.29
C ASN A 444 22.06 -12.72 25.02
N LEU A 445 21.38 -13.87 25.02
CA LEU A 445 21.87 -15.10 25.63
C LEU A 445 22.72 -15.93 24.64
N ASP A 446 22.60 -15.65 23.33
CA ASP A 446 23.37 -16.34 22.26
C ASP A 446 24.71 -15.63 21.97
N ILE A 447 25.15 -14.67 22.80
CA ILE A 447 26.43 -13.96 22.78
C ILE A 447 27.20 -14.26 24.07
#